data_14f0d02f3a58a4e0c55d30699b82d57d
#
_entry.id   14f0d02f3a58a4e0c55d30699b82d57d
#
_cell.length_a   1.000
_cell.length_b   1.000
_cell.length_c   1.000
_cell.angle_alpha   90.00
_cell.angle_beta   90.00
_cell.angle_gamma   90.00
#
_symmetry.space_group_name_H-M   'P 1'
#
loop_
_entity.id
_entity.type
_entity.pdbx_description
1 polymer ?
#
loop_
_entity_poly.entity_id
_entity_poly.type
_entity_poly.pdbx_seq_one_letter_code
_entity_poly.pdbx_strand_id
1 'polypeptide(L)'
;MPLRPTVRLVLAVSLDGRLAFPGGGPAQLGGAGDRQVLEQALAWADGCLMGAGTLRAHHCTCLIRESGLLEERAKAQRSPQPTACVVSRSATPTFPEEWPFFQQPLERWLLHGEEAAAPSAAPAGFSQCLAMGTTWQETLAQLAAQGMQRLVLLGGASLAASCLRDDAVDDLQLTLTPRVVGGEHSWVPFDAAGLPPALASSDAWILQGAERLQDDELVVRYQRRLPP
;
A
#
# COMPACT_ATOMS: atom_id res chain seq x y z
N MET A 1 -6.01 -20.66 -10.11
CA MET A 1 -5.52 -19.31 -9.78
C MET A 1 -6.01 -18.96 -8.40
N PRO A 2 -5.26 -18.23 -7.57
CA PRO A 2 -5.79 -17.76 -6.29
C PRO A 2 -7.03 -16.92 -6.54
N LEU A 3 -8.02 -17.01 -5.64
CA LEU A 3 -9.29 -16.29 -5.76
C LEU A 3 -9.12 -14.77 -5.60
N ARG A 4 -7.99 -14.32 -5.04
CA ARG A 4 -7.61 -12.90 -4.86
C ARG A 4 -6.09 -12.72 -4.96
N PRO A 5 -5.60 -11.49 -5.20
CA PRO A 5 -4.18 -11.18 -5.15
C PRO A 5 -3.58 -11.42 -3.76
N THR A 6 -2.28 -11.71 -3.73
CA THR A 6 -1.48 -11.61 -2.51
C THR A 6 -1.24 -10.12 -2.19
N VAL A 7 -1.52 -9.70 -0.96
CA VAL A 7 -1.36 -8.31 -0.50
C VAL A 7 -0.22 -8.21 0.50
N ARG A 8 0.78 -7.40 0.16
CA ARG A 8 1.90 -7.07 1.04
C ARG A 8 1.77 -5.62 1.55
N LEU A 9 1.61 -5.45 2.85
CA LEU A 9 1.67 -4.14 3.49
C LEU A 9 3.13 -3.72 3.65
N VAL A 10 3.51 -2.58 3.07
CA VAL A 10 4.89 -2.06 3.08
C VAL A 10 4.89 -0.66 3.68
N LEU A 11 5.56 -0.50 4.81
CA LEU A 11 5.59 0.76 5.56
C LEU A 11 6.98 1.00 6.16
N ALA A 12 7.41 2.26 6.15
CA ALA A 12 8.46 2.73 7.04
C ALA A 12 7.81 3.30 8.30
N VAL A 13 8.27 2.86 9.47
CA VAL A 13 7.72 3.27 10.77
C VAL A 13 8.85 3.64 11.71
N SER A 14 8.58 4.56 12.64
CA SER A 14 9.49 4.85 13.75
C SER A 14 9.54 3.69 14.75
N LEU A 15 10.52 3.68 15.67
CA LEU A 15 10.63 2.68 16.75
C LEU A 15 9.41 2.62 17.65
N ASP A 16 8.68 3.71 17.77
CA ASP A 16 7.41 3.80 18.50
C ASP A 16 6.17 3.64 17.60
N GLY A 17 6.35 3.11 16.37
CA GLY A 17 5.27 2.70 15.47
C GLY A 17 4.52 3.86 14.80
N ARG A 18 5.16 5.00 14.54
CA ARG A 18 4.52 6.14 13.86
C ARG A 18 4.82 6.14 12.37
N LEU A 19 3.83 6.61 11.59
CA LEU A 19 3.95 6.82 10.14
C LEU A 19 4.31 8.25 9.77
N ALA A 20 4.07 9.21 10.66
CA ALA A 20 4.28 10.62 10.40
C ALA A 20 4.66 11.35 11.70
N PHE A 21 5.26 12.54 11.54
CA PHE A 21 5.55 13.46 12.65
C PHE A 21 4.26 14.06 13.23
N PRO A 22 4.27 14.54 14.50
CA PRO A 22 3.17 15.31 15.02
C PRO A 22 2.83 16.49 14.10
N GLY A 23 1.54 16.67 13.80
CA GLY A 23 1.09 17.67 12.81
C GLY A 23 0.87 17.10 11.40
N GLY A 24 1.25 15.86 11.14
CA GLY A 24 0.99 15.20 9.85
C GLY A 24 1.87 15.70 8.71
N GLY A 25 1.37 15.56 7.49
CA GLY A 25 2.08 15.94 6.27
C GLY A 25 2.89 14.77 5.67
N PRO A 26 3.68 15.03 4.61
CA PRO A 26 4.48 14.01 3.96
C PRO A 26 5.60 13.56 4.89
N ALA A 27 5.44 12.40 5.51
CA ALA A 27 6.47 11.82 6.34
C ALA A 27 7.48 11.07 5.47
N GLN A 28 8.72 11.50 5.51
CA GLN A 28 9.85 10.78 4.95
C GLN A 28 10.62 10.15 6.12
N LEU A 29 10.06 9.07 6.67
CA LEU A 29 10.69 8.34 7.76
C LEU A 29 11.82 7.45 7.23
N GLY A 30 11.58 6.75 6.13
CA GLY A 30 12.55 5.85 5.52
C GLY A 30 13.69 6.59 4.82
N GLY A 31 14.90 6.02 4.92
CA GLY A 31 16.12 6.47 4.27
C GLY A 31 16.40 5.74 2.94
N ALA A 32 17.68 5.63 2.62
CA ALA A 32 18.13 4.97 1.39
C ALA A 32 17.87 3.45 1.43
N GLY A 33 18.04 2.83 2.60
CA GLY A 33 17.77 1.41 2.80
C GLY A 33 16.30 1.06 2.60
N ASP A 34 15.40 1.83 3.23
CA ASP A 34 13.95 1.67 3.06
C ASP A 34 13.55 1.84 1.60
N ARG A 35 14.08 2.87 0.91
CA ARG A 35 13.79 3.10 -0.51
C ARG A 35 14.14 1.88 -1.35
N GLN A 36 15.30 1.25 -1.13
CA GLN A 36 15.71 0.08 -1.88
C GLN A 36 14.74 -1.09 -1.71
N VAL A 37 14.36 -1.42 -0.48
CA VAL A 37 13.44 -2.54 -0.22
C VAL A 37 12.00 -2.21 -0.65
N LEU A 38 11.61 -0.94 -0.66
CA LEU A 38 10.33 -0.48 -1.21
C LEU A 38 10.31 -0.65 -2.74
N GLU A 39 11.37 -0.27 -3.46
CA GLU A 39 11.45 -0.47 -4.91
C GLU A 39 11.43 -1.96 -5.29
N GLN A 40 12.07 -2.84 -4.50
CA GLN A 40 11.96 -4.30 -4.65
C GLN A 40 10.52 -4.79 -4.46
N ALA A 41 9.81 -4.27 -3.46
CA ALA A 41 8.41 -4.63 -3.24
C ALA A 41 7.51 -4.16 -4.41
N LEU A 42 7.73 -2.95 -4.93
CA LEU A 42 7.04 -2.43 -6.11
C LEU A 42 7.36 -3.27 -7.36
N ALA A 43 8.63 -3.70 -7.53
CA ALA A 43 9.03 -4.55 -8.64
C ALA A 43 8.33 -5.92 -8.62
N TRP A 44 8.06 -6.46 -7.45
CA TRP A 44 7.29 -7.68 -7.27
C TRP A 44 5.80 -7.50 -7.60
N ALA A 45 5.21 -6.32 -7.36
CA ALA A 45 3.77 -6.08 -7.45
C ALA A 45 3.25 -5.82 -8.88
N ASP A 46 1.98 -6.14 -9.14
CA ASP A 46 1.24 -5.75 -10.34
C ASP A 46 0.56 -4.38 -10.15
N GLY A 47 0.13 -4.10 -8.91
CA GLY A 47 -0.46 -2.83 -8.53
C GLY A 47 -0.03 -2.39 -7.13
N CYS A 48 -0.17 -1.09 -6.84
CA CYS A 48 0.05 -0.53 -5.52
C CYS A 48 -1.20 0.21 -5.05
N LEU A 49 -1.68 -0.13 -3.85
CA LEU A 49 -2.82 0.48 -3.20
C LEU A 49 -2.35 1.64 -2.32
N MET A 50 -2.96 2.81 -2.49
CA MET A 50 -2.73 3.97 -1.62
C MET A 50 -4.02 4.73 -1.35
N GLY A 51 -4.19 5.24 -0.14
CA GLY A 51 -5.36 6.05 0.20
C GLY A 51 -5.33 7.43 -0.46
N ALA A 52 -6.48 7.98 -0.82
CA ALA A 52 -6.62 9.34 -1.32
C ALA A 52 -6.04 10.39 -0.33
N GLY A 53 -6.11 10.13 0.99
CA GLY A 53 -5.45 10.95 2.01
C GLY A 53 -3.93 10.94 1.89
N THR A 54 -3.34 9.77 1.63
CA THR A 54 -1.89 9.62 1.40
C THR A 54 -1.48 10.37 0.13
N LEU A 55 -2.26 10.24 -0.95
CA LEU A 55 -2.01 11.01 -2.17
C LEU A 55 -2.08 12.53 -1.92
N ARG A 56 -3.02 13.01 -1.11
CA ARG A 56 -3.09 14.43 -0.75
C ARG A 56 -1.91 14.91 0.10
N ALA A 57 -1.35 14.04 0.92
CA ALA A 57 -0.19 14.37 1.73
C ALA A 57 1.12 14.42 0.93
N HIS A 58 1.28 13.53 -0.05
CA HIS A 58 2.55 13.34 -0.77
C HIS A 58 2.56 13.92 -2.19
N HIS A 59 1.40 14.15 -2.81
CA HIS A 59 1.20 14.61 -4.19
C HIS A 59 1.84 13.69 -5.26
N CYS A 60 2.33 12.53 -4.88
CA CYS A 60 2.96 11.54 -5.76
C CYS A 60 2.85 10.14 -5.15
N THR A 61 3.23 9.13 -5.91
CA THR A 61 3.49 7.78 -5.40
C THR A 61 4.95 7.38 -5.59
N CYS A 62 5.34 6.27 -4.97
CA CYS A 62 6.68 5.72 -5.14
C CYS A 62 6.84 5.09 -6.52
N LEU A 63 8.04 5.22 -7.09
CA LEU A 63 8.40 4.63 -8.37
C LEU A 63 9.62 3.73 -8.21
N ILE A 64 9.70 2.70 -9.04
CA ILE A 64 10.92 1.94 -9.27
C ILE A 64 11.84 2.81 -10.13
N ARG A 65 13.05 3.05 -9.64
CA ARG A 65 14.11 3.82 -10.34
C ARG A 65 15.35 2.98 -10.61
N GLU A 66 15.54 1.91 -9.84
CA GLU A 66 16.66 1.00 -9.98
C GLU A 66 16.53 0.24 -11.30
N SER A 67 17.55 0.38 -12.18
CA SER A 67 17.53 -0.11 -13.54
C SER A 67 17.40 -1.63 -13.64
N GLY A 68 18.07 -2.37 -12.75
CA GLY A 68 18.00 -3.83 -12.72
C GLY A 68 16.59 -4.34 -12.43
N LEU A 69 15.85 -3.69 -11.51
CA LEU A 69 14.46 -4.03 -11.23
C LEU A 69 13.53 -3.73 -12.42
N LEU A 70 13.78 -2.64 -13.13
CA LEU A 70 13.05 -2.32 -14.36
C LEU A 70 13.31 -3.34 -15.47
N GLU A 71 14.57 -3.77 -15.62
CA GLU A 71 14.95 -4.81 -16.57
C GLU A 71 14.32 -6.17 -16.22
N GLU A 72 14.29 -6.54 -14.96
CA GLU A 72 13.61 -7.77 -14.49
C GLU A 72 12.12 -7.76 -14.82
N ARG A 73 11.45 -6.62 -14.61
CA ARG A 73 10.04 -6.45 -14.99
C ARG A 73 9.84 -6.56 -16.50
N ALA A 74 10.71 -5.95 -17.29
CA ALA A 74 10.66 -6.03 -18.75
C ALA A 74 10.87 -7.47 -19.26
N LYS A 75 11.84 -8.22 -18.70
CA LYS A 75 12.06 -9.64 -18.99
C LYS A 75 10.83 -10.51 -18.65
N ALA A 76 10.12 -10.14 -17.60
CA ALA A 76 8.87 -10.79 -17.20
C ALA A 76 7.62 -10.27 -17.95
N GLN A 77 7.80 -9.46 -18.99
CA GLN A 77 6.73 -8.84 -19.80
C GLN A 77 5.72 -8.03 -18.97
N ARG A 78 6.20 -7.36 -17.93
CA ARG A 78 5.40 -6.51 -17.06
C ARG A 78 5.64 -5.04 -17.36
N SER A 79 4.65 -4.19 -17.07
CA SER A 79 4.80 -2.74 -17.14
C SER A 79 5.98 -2.27 -16.29
N PRO A 80 6.72 -1.23 -16.68
CA PRO A 80 7.86 -0.71 -15.90
C PRO A 80 7.48 -0.36 -14.45
N GLN A 81 6.29 0.18 -14.26
CA GLN A 81 5.76 0.52 -12.95
C GLN A 81 4.50 -0.31 -12.65
N PRO A 82 4.21 -0.66 -11.38
CA PRO A 82 2.92 -1.20 -11.00
C PRO A 82 1.82 -0.15 -11.19
N THR A 83 0.60 -0.59 -11.47
CA THR A 83 -0.58 0.29 -11.54
C THR A 83 -0.84 0.94 -10.19
N ALA A 84 -0.95 2.27 -10.15
CA ALA A 84 -1.32 2.98 -8.92
C ALA A 84 -2.84 2.96 -8.73
N CYS A 85 -3.31 2.24 -7.72
CA CYS A 85 -4.71 2.15 -7.33
C CYS A 85 -4.97 3.09 -6.15
N VAL A 86 -5.61 4.22 -6.43
CA VAL A 86 -5.98 5.21 -5.40
C VAL A 86 -7.34 4.83 -4.80
N VAL A 87 -7.36 4.60 -3.50
CA VAL A 87 -8.58 4.24 -2.75
C VAL A 87 -9.21 5.49 -2.17
N SER A 88 -10.46 5.75 -2.54
CA SER A 88 -11.25 6.91 -2.13
C SER A 88 -12.65 6.51 -1.68
N ARG A 89 -13.24 7.24 -0.73
CA ARG A 89 -14.67 7.10 -0.41
C ARG A 89 -15.56 7.69 -1.49
N SER A 90 -15.10 8.74 -2.17
CA SER A 90 -15.81 9.39 -3.27
C SER A 90 -15.44 8.78 -4.61
N ALA A 91 -16.41 8.62 -5.51
CA ALA A 91 -16.21 8.24 -6.90
C ALA A 91 -15.64 9.40 -7.76
N THR A 92 -15.75 10.62 -7.29
CA THR A 92 -15.29 11.83 -7.96
C THR A 92 -14.39 12.68 -7.05
N PRO A 93 -13.26 12.10 -6.55
CA PRO A 93 -12.34 12.86 -5.73
C PRO A 93 -11.68 13.95 -6.58
N THR A 94 -11.56 15.14 -6.04
CA THR A 94 -10.82 16.22 -6.69
C THR A 94 -9.36 16.16 -6.27
N PHE A 95 -8.47 16.16 -7.26
CA PHE A 95 -7.02 16.29 -7.11
C PHE A 95 -6.52 17.34 -8.10
N PRO A 96 -5.61 18.22 -7.71
CA PRO A 96 -4.93 19.14 -8.63
C PRO A 96 -4.18 18.39 -9.74
N GLU A 97 -4.45 18.70 -10.99
CA GLU A 97 -3.83 18.02 -12.15
C GLU A 97 -2.32 18.28 -12.25
N GLU A 98 -1.85 19.39 -11.66
CA GLU A 98 -0.45 19.76 -11.58
C GLU A 98 0.37 18.90 -10.61
N TRP A 99 -0.26 18.05 -9.79
CA TRP A 99 0.50 17.19 -8.90
C TRP A 99 1.42 16.24 -9.66
N PRO A 100 2.65 16.03 -9.16
CA PRO A 100 3.59 15.09 -9.78
C PRO A 100 2.98 13.71 -10.05
N PHE A 101 2.02 13.26 -9.26
CA PHE A 101 1.31 12.00 -9.44
C PHE A 101 0.78 11.84 -10.87
N PHE A 102 0.17 12.89 -11.45
CA PHE A 102 -0.42 12.83 -12.78
C PHE A 102 0.61 12.92 -13.92
N GLN A 103 1.87 13.27 -13.58
CA GLN A 103 2.99 13.30 -14.52
C GLN A 103 3.88 12.05 -14.43
N GLN A 104 3.67 11.19 -13.42
CA GLN A 104 4.46 9.97 -13.25
C GLN A 104 4.14 8.95 -14.37
N PRO A 105 5.14 8.17 -14.87
CA PRO A 105 4.99 7.24 -15.98
C PRO A 105 4.37 5.91 -15.52
N LEU A 106 3.12 5.93 -15.03
CA LEU A 106 2.41 4.76 -14.52
C LEU A 106 0.91 4.84 -14.85
N GLU A 107 0.27 3.70 -14.85
CA GLU A 107 -1.17 3.59 -14.97
C GLU A 107 -1.86 3.92 -13.63
N ARG A 108 -3.03 4.55 -13.67
CA ARG A 108 -3.75 5.06 -12.49
C ARG A 108 -5.18 4.56 -12.50
N TRP A 109 -5.57 3.85 -11.46
CA TRP A 109 -6.95 3.42 -11.23
C TRP A 109 -7.51 4.10 -9.98
N LEU A 110 -8.77 4.44 -10.02
CA LEU A 110 -9.52 4.90 -8.86
C LEU A 110 -10.39 3.75 -8.35
N LEU A 111 -10.22 3.39 -7.07
CA LEU A 111 -11.11 2.49 -6.36
C LEU A 111 -11.97 3.34 -5.43
N HIS A 112 -13.30 3.29 -5.56
CA HIS A 112 -14.19 4.12 -4.78
C HIS A 112 -15.21 3.31 -3.98
N GLY A 113 -15.71 3.89 -2.88
CA GLY A 113 -16.73 3.25 -2.05
C GLY A 113 -18.03 3.01 -2.81
N GLU A 114 -18.77 1.98 -2.38
CA GLU A 114 -19.99 1.50 -3.03
C GLU A 114 -21.14 2.52 -3.02
N GLU A 115 -21.20 3.41 -2.00
CA GLU A 115 -22.27 4.42 -1.84
C GLU A 115 -22.27 5.51 -2.94
N ALA A 116 -21.20 5.62 -3.68
CA ALA A 116 -21.09 6.61 -4.74
C ALA A 116 -21.55 6.00 -6.08
N ALA A 117 -22.52 6.61 -6.75
CA ALA A 117 -22.87 6.22 -8.11
C ALA A 117 -21.62 6.20 -8.99
N ALA A 118 -21.35 5.07 -9.64
CA ALA A 118 -20.19 4.96 -10.52
C ALA A 118 -20.28 6.05 -11.60
N PRO A 119 -19.24 6.87 -11.80
CA PRO A 119 -19.25 7.85 -12.86
C PRO A 119 -19.28 7.14 -14.22
N SER A 120 -19.93 7.76 -15.20
CA SER A 120 -20.03 7.23 -16.57
C SER A 120 -18.67 7.12 -17.28
N ALA A 121 -17.65 7.80 -16.76
CA ALA A 121 -16.27 7.75 -17.21
C ALA A 121 -15.31 7.89 -16.02
N ALA A 122 -14.10 7.35 -16.14
CA ALA A 122 -13.08 7.55 -15.12
C ALA A 122 -12.77 9.05 -14.96
N PRO A 123 -12.54 9.54 -13.72
CA PRO A 123 -12.12 10.92 -13.49
C PRO A 123 -10.82 11.26 -14.25
N ALA A 124 -10.62 12.54 -14.54
CA ALA A 124 -9.42 13.01 -15.23
C ALA A 124 -8.13 12.48 -14.59
N GLY A 125 -7.21 12.00 -15.42
CA GLY A 125 -5.93 11.43 -14.99
C GLY A 125 -5.98 9.97 -14.52
N PHE A 126 -7.16 9.33 -14.46
CA PHE A 126 -7.32 7.90 -14.19
C PHE A 126 -7.77 7.16 -15.44
N SER A 127 -7.18 5.99 -15.70
CA SER A 127 -7.55 5.14 -16.83
C SER A 127 -8.75 4.23 -16.52
N GLN A 128 -8.97 3.93 -15.23
CA GLN A 128 -10.10 3.14 -14.77
C GLN A 128 -10.68 3.69 -13.46
N CYS A 129 -11.99 3.46 -13.28
CA CYS A 129 -12.72 3.76 -12.06
C CYS A 129 -13.54 2.52 -11.69
N LEU A 130 -13.28 1.93 -10.51
CA LEU A 130 -13.91 0.70 -10.06
C LEU A 130 -14.62 0.94 -8.73
N ALA A 131 -15.88 0.54 -8.64
CA ALA A 131 -16.59 0.48 -7.38
C ALA A 131 -16.02 -0.68 -6.54
N MET A 132 -15.63 -0.38 -5.30
CA MET A 132 -15.19 -1.40 -4.36
C MET A 132 -16.39 -2.26 -3.92
N GLY A 133 -16.15 -3.52 -3.62
CA GLY A 133 -17.12 -4.36 -2.94
C GLY A 133 -17.34 -3.94 -1.48
N THR A 134 -18.27 -4.58 -0.81
CA THR A 134 -18.58 -4.33 0.61
C THR A 134 -17.44 -4.73 1.54
N THR A 135 -16.59 -5.64 1.07
CA THR A 135 -15.40 -6.15 1.77
C THR A 135 -14.16 -6.01 0.91
N TRP A 136 -12.98 -6.04 1.55
CA TRP A 136 -11.71 -6.13 0.82
C TRP A 136 -11.57 -7.44 0.06
N GLN A 137 -12.17 -8.53 0.52
CA GLN A 137 -12.12 -9.81 -0.20
C GLN A 137 -12.80 -9.69 -1.58
N GLU A 138 -13.96 -9.03 -1.65
CA GLU A 138 -14.67 -8.78 -2.91
C GLU A 138 -13.88 -7.82 -3.82
N THR A 139 -13.37 -6.73 -3.28
CA THR A 139 -12.55 -5.77 -4.02
C THR A 139 -11.31 -6.44 -4.61
N LEU A 140 -10.62 -7.27 -3.82
CA LEU A 140 -9.44 -8.01 -4.27
C LEU A 140 -9.79 -9.03 -5.36
N ALA A 141 -10.95 -9.71 -5.26
CA ALA A 141 -11.41 -10.61 -6.31
C ALA A 141 -11.68 -9.86 -7.64
N GLN A 142 -12.23 -8.63 -7.57
CA GLN A 142 -12.38 -7.78 -8.74
C GLN A 142 -11.03 -7.42 -9.36
N LEU A 143 -10.03 -7.05 -8.55
CA LEU A 143 -8.68 -6.75 -9.02
C LEU A 143 -7.99 -7.99 -9.63
N ALA A 144 -8.23 -9.18 -9.05
CA ALA A 144 -7.75 -10.44 -9.63
C ALA A 144 -8.35 -10.70 -11.02
N ALA A 145 -9.66 -10.40 -11.20
CA ALA A 145 -10.32 -10.51 -12.50
C ALA A 145 -9.76 -9.55 -13.55
N GLN A 146 -9.13 -8.44 -13.12
CA GLN A 146 -8.38 -7.50 -13.97
C GLN A 146 -6.92 -7.93 -14.19
N GLY A 147 -6.52 -9.13 -13.75
CA GLY A 147 -5.19 -9.69 -13.95
C GLY A 147 -4.17 -9.37 -12.86
N MET A 148 -4.52 -8.64 -11.81
CA MET A 148 -3.62 -8.35 -10.69
C MET A 148 -3.51 -9.58 -9.77
N GLN A 149 -2.31 -10.08 -9.55
CA GLN A 149 -2.03 -11.22 -8.68
C GLN A 149 -1.27 -10.82 -7.42
N ARG A 150 -0.58 -9.69 -7.44
CA ARG A 150 0.31 -9.23 -6.37
C ARG A 150 0.12 -7.74 -6.18
N LEU A 151 -0.20 -7.34 -4.97
CA LEU A 151 -0.44 -5.95 -4.59
C LEU A 151 0.48 -5.52 -3.45
N VAL A 152 1.02 -4.33 -3.56
CA VAL A 152 1.66 -3.62 -2.45
C VAL A 152 0.67 -2.63 -1.88
N LEU A 153 0.45 -2.68 -0.57
CA LEU A 153 -0.34 -1.70 0.17
C LEU A 153 0.60 -0.68 0.81
N LEU A 154 0.58 0.56 0.30
CA LEU A 154 1.45 1.65 0.74
C LEU A 154 0.85 2.51 1.87
N GLY A 155 -0.33 2.11 2.37
CA GLY A 155 -1.00 2.85 3.43
C GLY A 155 -1.86 4.01 2.87
N GLY A 156 -2.36 5.09 3.58
CA GLY A 156 -2.08 5.33 5.01
C GLY A 156 -2.77 4.42 6.04
N ALA A 157 -2.63 4.82 7.30
CA ALA A 157 -3.05 4.04 8.45
C ALA A 157 -4.51 3.54 8.36
N SER A 158 -5.46 4.40 7.98
CA SER A 158 -6.87 4.02 7.85
C SER A 158 -7.10 2.95 6.78
N LEU A 159 -6.36 3.01 5.66
CA LEU A 159 -6.44 2.00 4.61
C LEU A 159 -5.83 0.69 5.07
N ALA A 160 -4.65 0.73 5.71
CA ALA A 160 -4.01 -0.44 6.30
C ALA A 160 -4.92 -1.12 7.33
N ALA A 161 -5.51 -0.34 8.24
CA ALA A 161 -6.46 -0.85 9.25
C ALA A 161 -7.71 -1.48 8.63
N SER A 162 -8.23 -0.90 7.54
CA SER A 162 -9.37 -1.45 6.80
C SER A 162 -9.04 -2.83 6.19
N CYS A 163 -7.88 -2.95 5.54
CA CYS A 163 -7.42 -4.24 4.98
C CYS A 163 -7.16 -5.27 6.08
N LEU A 164 -6.56 -4.88 7.21
CA LEU A 164 -6.32 -5.77 8.34
C LEU A 164 -7.64 -6.23 8.98
N ARG A 165 -8.65 -5.37 9.07
CA ARG A 165 -9.97 -5.73 9.61
C ARG A 165 -10.63 -6.85 8.82
N ASP A 166 -10.47 -6.84 7.53
CA ASP A 166 -11.02 -7.85 6.63
C ASP A 166 -10.07 -9.06 6.42
N ASP A 167 -9.00 -9.17 7.24
CA ASP A 167 -7.93 -10.19 7.10
C ASP A 167 -7.42 -10.29 5.65
N ALA A 168 -7.23 -9.13 5.02
CA ALA A 168 -6.86 -8.99 3.61
C ALA A 168 -5.37 -8.70 3.39
N VAL A 169 -4.54 -8.82 4.43
CA VAL A 169 -3.09 -8.64 4.37
C VAL A 169 -2.39 -9.98 4.56
N ASP A 170 -1.63 -10.41 3.56
CA ASP A 170 -0.91 -11.68 3.56
C ASP A 170 0.53 -11.54 4.08
N ASP A 171 1.20 -10.46 3.71
CA ASP A 171 2.58 -10.18 4.09
C ASP A 171 2.69 -8.81 4.76
N LEU A 172 3.54 -8.71 5.78
CA LEU A 172 4.00 -7.45 6.35
C LEU A 172 5.48 -7.25 5.99
N GLN A 173 5.82 -6.08 5.49
CA GLN A 173 7.18 -5.60 5.34
C GLN A 173 7.28 -4.25 6.04
N LEU A 174 7.89 -4.22 7.21
CA LEU A 174 8.02 -3.03 8.02
C LEU A 174 9.49 -2.63 8.11
N THR A 175 9.82 -1.42 7.69
CA THR A 175 11.13 -0.81 7.92
C THR A 175 11.06 0.00 9.20
N LEU A 176 11.78 -0.45 10.23
CA LEU A 176 11.94 0.28 11.48
C LEU A 176 13.05 1.32 11.28
N THR A 177 12.70 2.59 11.36
CA THR A 177 13.67 3.68 11.27
C THR A 177 14.17 4.06 12.67
N PRO A 178 15.45 4.47 12.85
CA PRO A 178 16.04 4.71 14.17
C PRO A 178 15.56 6.03 14.79
N ARG A 179 14.25 6.19 14.89
CA ARG A 179 13.58 7.41 15.37
C ARG A 179 12.48 7.06 16.38
N VAL A 180 12.31 7.92 17.37
CA VAL A 180 11.14 7.96 18.25
C VAL A 180 10.44 9.28 17.97
N VAL A 181 9.21 9.23 17.48
CA VAL A 181 8.51 10.39 16.90
C VAL A 181 7.41 10.89 17.81
N GLY A 182 6.70 9.99 18.49
CA GLY A 182 5.52 10.33 19.28
C GLY A 182 4.31 10.74 18.42
N GLY A 183 3.30 11.34 19.07
CA GLY A 183 2.09 11.83 18.39
C GLY A 183 1.08 10.73 18.06
N GLU A 184 0.06 11.09 17.29
CA GLU A 184 -1.13 10.28 17.04
C GLU A 184 -1.05 9.39 15.78
N HIS A 185 -0.10 9.62 14.88
CA HIS A 185 -0.05 8.98 13.57
C HIS A 185 0.54 7.56 13.61
N SER A 186 -0.08 6.66 14.36
CA SER A 186 0.28 5.23 14.40
C SER A 186 -0.02 4.54 13.07
N TRP A 187 0.78 3.53 12.69
CA TRP A 187 0.55 2.72 11.49
C TRP A 187 -0.73 1.87 11.58
N VAL A 188 -1.13 1.46 12.79
CA VAL A 188 -2.48 1.00 13.10
C VAL A 188 -3.07 2.01 14.06
N PRO A 189 -4.13 2.76 13.67
CA PRO A 189 -4.77 3.71 14.56
C PRO A 189 -5.25 3.02 15.85
N PHE A 190 -5.05 3.66 16.99
CA PHE A 190 -5.44 3.09 18.29
C PHE A 190 -6.95 2.91 18.44
N ASP A 191 -7.75 3.66 17.67
CA ASP A 191 -9.20 3.59 17.58
C ASP A 191 -9.67 2.60 16.48
N ALA A 192 -8.75 1.84 15.88
CA ALA A 192 -9.07 0.80 14.91
C ALA A 192 -9.78 -0.39 15.62
N ALA A 193 -11.02 -0.13 16.05
CA ALA A 193 -11.88 -1.16 16.57
C ALA A 193 -12.15 -2.24 15.51
N GLY A 194 -12.32 -3.48 15.95
CA GLY A 194 -12.74 -4.58 15.10
C GLY A 194 -11.65 -5.26 14.30
N LEU A 195 -10.37 -5.15 14.70
CA LEU A 195 -9.34 -6.05 14.15
C LEU A 195 -9.65 -7.49 14.58
N PRO A 196 -9.52 -8.48 13.67
CA PRO A 196 -9.73 -9.88 14.01
C PRO A 196 -8.86 -10.32 15.19
N PRO A 197 -9.40 -10.96 16.23
CA PRO A 197 -8.60 -11.45 17.37
C PRO A 197 -7.45 -12.38 16.93
N ALA A 198 -7.64 -13.09 15.83
CA ALA A 198 -6.63 -13.95 15.23
C ALA A 198 -5.34 -13.21 14.83
N LEU A 199 -5.37 -11.89 14.60
CA LEU A 199 -4.16 -11.10 14.31
C LEU A 199 -3.30 -10.88 15.56
N ALA A 200 -3.87 -10.97 16.76
CA ALA A 200 -3.17 -10.82 18.02
C ALA A 200 -2.66 -12.15 18.60
N SER A 201 -2.92 -13.28 17.95
CA SER A 201 -2.38 -14.58 18.37
C SER A 201 -0.86 -14.58 18.25
N SER A 202 -0.17 -15.29 19.16
CA SER A 202 1.28 -15.42 19.17
C SER A 202 1.84 -16.12 17.94
N ASP A 203 1.00 -16.84 17.20
CA ASP A 203 1.32 -17.57 15.97
C ASP A 203 0.66 -16.95 14.72
N ALA A 204 0.06 -15.77 14.84
CA ALA A 204 -0.61 -15.08 13.73
C ALA A 204 0.31 -14.82 12.52
N TRP A 205 1.58 -14.60 12.79
CA TRP A 205 2.56 -14.16 11.80
C TRP A 205 3.84 -14.99 11.90
N ILE A 206 4.37 -15.40 10.74
CA ILE A 206 5.61 -16.17 10.64
C ILE A 206 6.70 -15.21 10.17
N LEU A 207 7.77 -15.06 10.95
CA LEU A 207 8.94 -14.29 10.54
C LEU A 207 9.60 -14.93 9.32
N GLN A 208 9.67 -14.18 8.22
CA GLN A 208 10.32 -14.59 6.98
C GLN A 208 11.75 -14.06 6.88
N GLY A 209 12.04 -12.95 7.54
CA GLY A 209 13.38 -12.37 7.54
C GLY A 209 13.44 -11.06 8.31
N ALA A 210 14.66 -10.76 8.77
CA ALA A 210 15.02 -9.49 9.38
C ALA A 210 16.41 -9.11 8.85
N GLU A 211 16.56 -7.88 8.35
CA GLU A 211 17.77 -7.44 7.67
C GLU A 211 18.09 -6.00 8.06
N ARG A 212 19.35 -5.76 8.46
CA ARG A 212 19.87 -4.41 8.67
C ARG A 212 20.10 -3.75 7.31
N LEU A 213 19.53 -2.58 7.14
CA LEU A 213 19.67 -1.75 5.94
C LEU A 213 20.68 -0.62 6.19
N GLN A 214 20.88 0.23 5.17
CA GLN A 214 21.60 1.51 5.33
C GLN A 214 20.88 2.42 6.33
N ASP A 215 21.57 3.43 6.83
CA ASP A 215 21.06 4.43 7.76
C ASP A 215 20.56 3.84 9.11
N ASP A 216 21.13 2.67 9.52
CA ASP A 216 20.74 1.93 10.73
C ASP A 216 19.25 1.52 10.77
N GLU A 217 18.63 1.41 9.62
CA GLU A 217 17.27 0.90 9.48
C GLU A 217 17.25 -0.63 9.58
N LEU A 218 16.12 -1.18 10.01
CA LEU A 218 15.87 -2.62 10.07
C LEU A 218 14.58 -2.95 9.32
N VAL A 219 14.66 -3.74 8.26
CA VAL A 219 13.45 -4.29 7.65
C VAL A 219 13.12 -5.64 8.28
N VAL A 220 11.85 -5.82 8.66
CA VAL A 220 11.29 -7.10 9.10
C VAL A 220 10.18 -7.52 8.14
N ARG A 221 10.15 -8.82 7.81
CA ARG A 221 9.16 -9.40 6.92
C ARG A 221 8.45 -10.53 7.63
N TYR A 222 7.11 -10.47 7.64
CA TYR A 222 6.26 -11.48 8.23
C TYR A 222 5.22 -11.93 7.21
N GLN A 223 4.87 -13.20 7.26
CA GLN A 223 3.78 -13.79 6.49
C GLN A 223 2.62 -14.15 7.42
N ARG A 224 1.40 -13.86 7.00
CA ARG A 224 0.19 -14.24 7.72
C ARG A 224 0.07 -15.77 7.77
N ARG A 225 -0.10 -16.32 8.96
CA ARG A 225 -0.49 -17.72 9.12
C ARG A 225 -2.00 -17.82 8.93
N LEU A 226 -2.42 -18.34 7.81
CA LEU A 226 -3.84 -18.63 7.60
C LEU A 226 -4.26 -19.79 8.52
N PRO A 227 -5.46 -19.73 9.12
CA PRO A 227 -5.99 -20.88 9.83
C PRO A 227 -6.12 -22.08 8.87
N PRO A 228 -5.96 -23.32 9.36
CA PRO A 228 -6.10 -24.52 8.56
C PRO A 228 -7.51 -24.71 8.00
#